data_575ceda04074fb47076688609c0f392c
#
_entry.id   575ceda04074fb47076688609c0f392c
#
_cell.length_a   1.000
_cell.length_b   1.000
_cell.length_c   1.000
_cell.angle_alpha   90.00
_cell.angle_beta   90.00
_cell.angle_gamma   90.00
#
_symmetry.space_group_name_H-M   'P 1'
#
loop_
_entity.id
_entity.type
_entity.pdbx_description
1 polymer ?
#
loop_
_entity_poly.entity_id
_entity_poly.type
_entity_poly.pdbx_seq_one_letter_code
_entity_poly.pdbx_strand_id
1 'polypeptide(L)'
;MTTGQHISHKFDEEVEEVTTSVLNMGGLVVQQIDRAIKALLTGDKMLAQGVIDDDVKVKNSNDLNEIRALIKKHKKNDLIFAATGMFVIASLTITLLILFLDLVIDGYPRFTLDFFSNFPSRRALRAGILSAWIGSSLVLLVTFFVAVPLGIAAGVYLEEYAKKNWISDLIEINVSNLAGVPSIIYGLLALGLFVYSFGLGSSILTAGLTLALLMLPIVIVSTRESIRAIPVHIREAAFAVGATKWQVVINHVIPYSYGGILTGVIIGMARAIGETAPVITIGALTFIAFLPPSPVSTSAPFLNFEWLEAAFTVLPIQMFNWISRPQHAFHINAAATGAVIIVLTLLMNGLAIKLRYNIRKKIKW
;
A
#
# COMPACT_ATOMS: atom_id res chain seq x y z
N MET A 1 -22.88 -8.98 11.07
CA MET A 1 -23.15 -8.41 9.74
C MET A 1 -24.33 -7.43 9.72
N THR A 2 -24.63 -6.65 10.73
CA THR A 2 -25.86 -5.83 10.76
C THR A 2 -25.67 -4.37 11.23
N THR A 3 -24.50 -3.99 11.72
CA THR A 3 -24.27 -2.61 12.21
C THR A 3 -23.81 -1.63 11.13
N GLY A 4 -23.11 -2.09 10.10
CA GLY A 4 -22.61 -1.22 9.02
C GLY A 4 -23.70 -0.79 8.02
N GLN A 5 -24.68 -1.64 7.73
CA GLN A 5 -25.80 -1.32 6.85
C GLN A 5 -26.78 -0.31 7.46
N HIS A 6 -26.98 -0.35 8.76
CA HIS A 6 -27.89 0.60 9.44
C HIS A 6 -27.36 2.04 9.49
N ILE A 7 -26.03 2.21 9.55
CA ILE A 7 -25.41 3.56 9.56
C ILE A 7 -25.46 4.17 8.17
N SER A 8 -25.21 3.38 7.14
CA SER A 8 -25.30 3.81 5.72
C SER A 8 -26.73 4.21 5.35
N HIS A 9 -27.73 3.43 5.70
CA HIS A 9 -29.14 3.69 5.35
C HIS A 9 -29.67 4.98 6.00
N LYS A 10 -29.30 5.22 7.25
CA LYS A 10 -29.72 6.45 7.96
C LYS A 10 -29.00 7.70 7.45
N PHE A 11 -27.74 7.58 7.03
CA PHE A 11 -26.99 8.65 6.39
C PHE A 11 -27.56 8.98 5.01
N ASP A 12 -27.90 7.96 4.23
CA ASP A 12 -28.50 8.13 2.90
C ASP A 12 -29.88 8.78 2.99
N GLU A 13 -30.72 8.41 3.98
CA GLU A 13 -32.00 9.07 4.26
C GLU A 13 -31.83 10.55 4.65
N GLU A 14 -30.88 10.85 5.54
CA GLU A 14 -30.62 12.24 5.97
C GLU A 14 -30.08 13.11 4.81
N VAL A 15 -29.25 12.54 3.93
CA VAL A 15 -28.75 13.22 2.70
C VAL A 15 -29.86 13.45 1.69
N GLU A 16 -30.76 12.48 1.51
CA GLU A 16 -31.92 12.59 0.61
C GLU A 16 -32.92 13.64 1.12
N GLU A 17 -33.14 13.71 2.44
CA GLU A 17 -33.99 14.72 3.06
C GLU A 17 -33.42 16.13 2.88
N VAL A 18 -32.12 16.35 3.12
CA VAL A 18 -31.45 17.63 2.86
C VAL A 18 -31.49 18.00 1.37
N THR A 19 -31.23 17.05 0.49
CA THR A 19 -31.26 17.25 -0.95
C THR A 19 -32.66 17.63 -1.42
N THR A 20 -33.67 16.97 -0.91
CA THR A 20 -35.08 17.26 -1.23
C THR A 20 -35.49 18.64 -0.72
N SER A 21 -35.07 19.02 0.48
CA SER A 21 -35.34 20.35 1.05
C SER A 21 -34.68 21.47 0.23
N VAL A 22 -33.44 21.26 -0.23
CA VAL A 22 -32.70 22.21 -1.09
C VAL A 22 -33.35 22.32 -2.46
N LEU A 23 -33.79 21.20 -3.06
CA LEU A 23 -34.50 21.20 -4.35
C LEU A 23 -35.85 21.88 -4.24
N ASN A 24 -36.61 21.66 -3.17
CA ASN A 24 -37.86 22.34 -2.92
C ASN A 24 -37.70 23.85 -2.73
N MET A 25 -36.66 24.29 -2.00
CA MET A 25 -36.31 25.71 -1.88
C MET A 25 -35.95 26.31 -3.25
N GLY A 26 -35.13 25.58 -4.04
CA GLY A 26 -34.80 26.01 -5.41
C GLY A 26 -36.04 26.17 -6.28
N GLY A 27 -36.99 25.24 -6.21
CA GLY A 27 -38.27 25.30 -6.93
C GLY A 27 -39.12 26.51 -6.52
N LEU A 28 -39.21 26.80 -5.22
CA LEU A 28 -39.92 27.99 -4.70
C LEU A 28 -39.28 29.28 -5.20
N VAL A 29 -37.97 29.41 -5.18
CA VAL A 29 -37.24 30.59 -5.66
C VAL A 29 -37.49 30.82 -7.19
N VAL A 30 -37.40 29.75 -8.00
CA VAL A 30 -37.72 29.85 -9.45
C VAL A 30 -39.15 30.29 -9.68
N GLN A 31 -40.11 29.76 -8.94
CA GLN A 31 -41.53 30.16 -9.03
C GLN A 31 -41.76 31.61 -8.61
N GLN A 32 -41.04 32.08 -7.56
CA GLN A 32 -41.11 33.51 -7.14
C GLN A 32 -40.52 34.42 -8.19
N ILE A 33 -39.40 34.08 -8.83
CA ILE A 33 -38.82 34.87 -9.92
C ILE A 33 -39.79 34.96 -11.09
N ASP A 34 -40.42 33.87 -11.51
CA ASP A 34 -41.40 33.86 -12.60
C ASP A 34 -42.63 34.76 -12.28
N ARG A 35 -43.15 34.66 -11.04
CA ARG A 35 -44.25 35.54 -10.57
C ARG A 35 -43.83 36.99 -10.46
N ALA A 36 -42.60 37.29 -10.01
CA ALA A 36 -42.07 38.65 -9.95
C ALA A 36 -41.96 39.28 -11.35
N ILE A 37 -41.44 38.51 -12.32
CA ILE A 37 -41.34 38.95 -13.70
C ILE A 37 -42.73 39.21 -14.31
N LYS A 38 -43.71 38.32 -14.08
CA LYS A 38 -45.10 38.53 -14.51
C LYS A 38 -45.74 39.78 -13.88
N ALA A 39 -45.56 39.99 -12.56
CA ALA A 39 -46.06 41.16 -11.87
C ALA A 39 -45.47 42.45 -12.45
N LEU A 40 -44.19 42.48 -12.81
CA LEU A 40 -43.54 43.62 -13.44
C LEU A 40 -44.03 43.86 -14.85
N LEU A 41 -44.26 42.81 -15.67
CA LEU A 41 -44.74 42.95 -17.02
C LEU A 41 -46.21 43.33 -17.13
N THR A 42 -47.05 42.90 -16.16
CA THR A 42 -48.49 43.19 -16.17
C THR A 42 -48.88 44.40 -15.32
N GLY A 43 -47.95 44.92 -14.51
CA GLY A 43 -48.24 46.05 -13.56
C GLY A 43 -49.20 45.67 -12.44
N ASP A 44 -49.36 44.35 -12.17
CA ASP A 44 -50.31 43.84 -11.17
C ASP A 44 -49.75 43.98 -9.76
N LYS A 45 -50.29 44.93 -8.99
CA LYS A 45 -49.90 45.23 -7.61
C LYS A 45 -50.23 44.09 -6.64
N MET A 46 -51.31 43.34 -6.89
CA MET A 46 -51.69 42.23 -6.02
C MET A 46 -50.71 41.04 -6.18
N LEU A 47 -50.31 40.78 -7.40
CA LEU A 47 -49.32 39.75 -7.69
C LEU A 47 -47.93 40.11 -7.13
N ALA A 48 -47.55 41.39 -7.19
CA ALA A 48 -46.30 41.88 -6.62
C ALA A 48 -46.31 41.77 -5.08
N GLN A 49 -47.40 42.11 -4.42
CA GLN A 49 -47.52 41.95 -2.98
C GLN A 49 -47.45 40.47 -2.56
N GLY A 50 -48.09 39.56 -3.32
CA GLY A 50 -48.02 38.12 -3.08
C GLY A 50 -46.62 37.57 -3.15
N VAL A 51 -45.76 38.05 -4.06
CA VAL A 51 -44.35 37.68 -4.16
C VAL A 51 -43.55 38.14 -2.96
N ILE A 52 -43.81 39.36 -2.45
CA ILE A 52 -43.17 39.92 -1.25
C ILE A 52 -43.54 39.07 -0.01
N ASP A 53 -44.81 38.73 0.12
CA ASP A 53 -45.31 37.94 1.27
C ASP A 53 -44.76 36.50 1.26
N ASP A 54 -44.58 35.90 0.06
CA ASP A 54 -43.96 34.57 -0.08
C ASP A 54 -42.44 34.60 0.18
N ASP A 55 -41.75 35.70 -0.15
CA ASP A 55 -40.31 35.87 0.21
C ASP A 55 -40.10 35.91 1.73
N VAL A 56 -41.02 36.54 2.46
CA VAL A 56 -41.02 36.55 3.94
C VAL A 56 -41.22 35.14 4.48
N LYS A 57 -42.07 34.32 3.87
CA LYS A 57 -42.28 32.90 4.27
C LYS A 57 -41.04 32.05 4.01
N VAL A 58 -40.35 32.19 2.89
CA VAL A 58 -39.10 31.52 2.60
C VAL A 58 -38.00 31.92 3.59
N LYS A 59 -37.95 33.19 3.96
CA LYS A 59 -36.96 33.74 4.91
C LYS A 59 -37.21 33.30 6.36
N ASN A 60 -38.46 33.04 6.71
CA ASN A 60 -38.87 32.61 8.05
C ASN A 60 -39.13 31.10 8.16
N SER A 61 -38.79 30.31 7.10
CA SER A 61 -39.01 28.87 7.15
C SER A 61 -38.17 28.22 8.25
N ASN A 62 -38.82 27.48 9.11
CA ASN A 62 -38.20 26.66 10.16
C ASN A 62 -37.14 25.69 9.56
N ASP A 63 -37.24 25.35 8.27
CA ASP A 63 -36.33 24.51 7.49
C ASP A 63 -34.88 25.02 7.54
N LEU A 64 -34.66 26.35 7.45
CA LEU A 64 -33.28 26.90 7.52
C LEU A 64 -32.63 26.69 8.90
N ASN A 65 -33.43 26.76 9.96
CA ASN A 65 -32.93 26.53 11.31
C ASN A 65 -32.68 25.04 11.57
N GLU A 66 -33.53 24.16 11.02
CA GLU A 66 -33.35 22.72 11.06
C GLU A 66 -32.13 22.29 10.25
N ILE A 67 -31.96 22.77 9.02
CA ILE A 67 -30.78 22.53 8.20
C ILE A 67 -29.51 23.01 8.90
N ARG A 68 -29.51 24.20 9.52
CA ARG A 68 -28.36 24.69 10.31
C ARG A 68 -28.07 23.83 11.53
N ALA A 69 -29.08 23.33 12.20
CA ALA A 69 -28.93 22.41 13.33
C ALA A 69 -28.36 21.07 12.92
N LEU A 70 -28.83 20.51 11.78
CA LEU A 70 -28.29 19.27 11.18
C LEU A 70 -26.82 19.45 10.76
N ILE A 71 -26.48 20.51 10.04
CA ILE A 71 -25.10 20.83 9.65
C ILE A 71 -24.20 20.95 10.89
N LYS A 72 -24.67 21.63 11.95
CA LYS A 72 -23.91 21.76 13.18
C LYS A 72 -23.73 20.44 13.92
N LYS A 73 -24.73 19.57 13.90
CA LYS A 73 -24.65 18.20 14.46
C LYS A 73 -23.67 17.33 13.67
N HIS A 74 -23.73 17.35 12.34
CA HIS A 74 -22.80 16.60 11.47
C HIS A 74 -21.37 17.08 11.67
N LYS A 75 -21.12 18.40 11.67
CA LYS A 75 -19.80 18.97 11.93
C LYS A 75 -19.22 18.55 13.29
N LYS A 76 -20.08 18.41 14.33
CA LYS A 76 -19.66 17.90 15.63
C LYS A 76 -19.28 16.41 15.56
N ASN A 77 -20.07 15.60 14.87
CA ASN A 77 -19.79 14.18 14.68
C ASN A 77 -18.51 13.96 13.85
N ASP A 78 -18.31 14.74 12.80
CA ASP A 78 -17.08 14.72 11.99
C ASP A 78 -15.85 15.05 12.82
N LEU A 79 -15.96 16.06 13.71
CA LEU A 79 -14.89 16.43 14.61
C LEU A 79 -14.56 15.30 15.60
N ILE A 80 -15.58 14.65 16.17
CA ILE A 80 -15.40 13.51 17.07
C ILE A 80 -14.74 12.35 16.32
N PHE A 81 -15.21 12.05 15.11
CA PHE A 81 -14.64 10.99 14.27
C PHE A 81 -13.18 11.29 13.93
N ALA A 82 -12.87 12.52 13.49
CA ALA A 82 -11.52 12.96 13.21
C ALA A 82 -10.60 12.89 14.43
N ALA A 83 -11.08 13.35 15.60
CA ALA A 83 -10.34 13.30 16.85
C ALA A 83 -10.07 11.85 17.29
N THR A 84 -11.09 10.96 17.18
CA THR A 84 -10.93 9.52 17.48
C THR A 84 -9.94 8.87 16.53
N GLY A 85 -10.04 9.14 15.23
CA GLY A 85 -9.09 8.64 14.23
C GLY A 85 -7.66 9.10 14.52
N MET A 86 -7.47 10.37 14.83
CA MET A 86 -6.17 10.94 15.19
C MET A 86 -5.61 10.30 16.47
N PHE A 87 -6.45 10.09 17.48
CA PHE A 87 -6.05 9.42 18.74
C PHE A 87 -5.60 7.98 18.49
N VAL A 88 -6.33 7.21 17.68
CA VAL A 88 -5.95 5.83 17.33
C VAL A 88 -4.61 5.79 16.58
N ILE A 89 -4.43 6.66 15.59
CA ILE A 89 -3.17 6.74 14.83
C ILE A 89 -2.00 7.12 15.75
N ALA A 90 -2.19 8.14 16.59
CA ALA A 90 -1.17 8.56 17.54
C ALA A 90 -0.81 7.44 18.53
N SER A 91 -1.81 6.75 19.07
CA SER A 91 -1.62 5.62 20.00
C SER A 91 -0.82 4.48 19.36
N LEU A 92 -1.17 4.08 18.13
CA LEU A 92 -0.44 3.06 17.39
C LEU A 92 1.00 3.49 17.10
N THR A 93 1.20 4.74 16.69
CA THR A 93 2.53 5.29 16.40
C THR A 93 3.41 5.33 17.66
N ILE A 94 2.84 5.75 18.79
CA ILE A 94 3.54 5.77 20.09
C ILE A 94 3.91 4.34 20.51
N THR A 95 2.99 3.38 20.38
CA THR A 95 3.27 1.97 20.69
C THR A 95 4.42 1.42 19.85
N LEU A 96 4.41 1.67 18.55
CA LEU A 96 5.51 1.26 17.65
C LEU A 96 6.83 1.92 18.04
N LEU A 97 6.80 3.20 18.38
CA LEU A 97 7.99 3.93 18.83
C LEU A 97 8.57 3.35 20.13
N ILE A 98 7.71 3.04 21.09
CA ILE A 98 8.12 2.42 22.36
C ILE A 98 8.78 1.05 22.10
N LEU A 99 8.13 0.19 21.30
CA LEU A 99 8.69 -1.12 20.95
C LEU A 99 10.02 -0.99 20.19
N PHE A 100 10.14 -0.02 19.29
CA PHE A 100 11.40 0.23 18.59
C PHE A 100 12.51 0.71 19.53
N LEU A 101 12.20 1.64 20.45
CA LEU A 101 13.15 2.13 21.43
C LEU A 101 13.60 1.02 22.38
N ASP A 102 12.70 0.14 22.82
CA ASP A 102 13.00 -1.03 23.62
C ASP A 102 14.04 -1.93 22.92
N LEU A 103 13.78 -2.28 21.65
CA LEU A 103 14.74 -3.07 20.86
C LEU A 103 16.10 -2.36 20.68
N VAL A 104 16.11 -1.04 20.55
CA VAL A 104 17.36 -0.27 20.43
C VAL A 104 18.11 -0.23 21.74
N ILE A 105 17.42 -0.01 22.87
CA ILE A 105 18.03 0.03 24.20
C ILE A 105 18.63 -1.33 24.56
N ASP A 106 17.85 -2.41 24.40
CA ASP A 106 18.31 -3.77 24.68
C ASP A 106 19.43 -4.21 23.75
N GLY A 107 19.36 -3.82 22.47
CA GLY A 107 20.35 -4.15 21.45
C GLY A 107 21.61 -3.28 21.47
N TYR A 108 21.59 -2.13 22.19
CA TYR A 108 22.65 -1.13 22.15
C TYR A 108 24.08 -1.68 22.37
N PRO A 109 24.31 -2.60 23.33
CA PRO A 109 25.65 -3.16 23.57
C PRO A 109 26.23 -3.91 22.37
N ARG A 110 25.41 -4.24 21.37
CA ARG A 110 25.81 -5.02 20.19
C ARG A 110 26.02 -4.20 18.93
N PHE A 111 25.69 -2.90 18.91
CA PHE A 111 25.92 -2.03 17.73
C PHE A 111 27.41 -1.69 17.58
N THR A 112 28.18 -2.71 17.24
CA THR A 112 29.62 -2.62 16.93
C THR A 112 29.86 -3.06 15.49
N LEU A 113 30.97 -2.62 14.89
CA LEU A 113 31.36 -3.07 13.53
C LEU A 113 31.49 -4.59 13.45
N ASP A 114 32.00 -5.21 14.52
CA ASP A 114 32.12 -6.68 14.62
C ASP A 114 30.77 -7.39 14.51
N PHE A 115 29.68 -6.79 14.98
CA PHE A 115 28.34 -7.38 14.86
C PHE A 115 27.87 -7.47 13.40
N PHE A 116 28.23 -6.49 12.59
CA PHE A 116 27.86 -6.48 11.17
C PHE A 116 28.82 -7.27 10.29
N SER A 117 30.08 -7.44 10.71
CA SER A 117 31.13 -8.09 9.91
C SER A 117 31.42 -9.53 10.29
N ASN A 118 30.95 -10.00 11.45
CA ASN A 118 31.16 -11.36 11.89
C ASN A 118 30.03 -12.29 11.47
N PHE A 119 30.39 -13.58 11.31
CA PHE A 119 29.42 -14.65 11.12
C PHE A 119 28.68 -15.01 12.41
N PRO A 120 27.52 -15.67 12.33
CA PRO A 120 26.85 -16.26 13.47
C PRO A 120 27.80 -17.19 14.24
N SER A 121 27.76 -17.17 15.56
CA SER A 121 28.63 -17.93 16.43
C SER A 121 27.87 -18.57 17.60
N ARG A 122 28.40 -19.67 18.15
CA ARG A 122 27.88 -20.27 19.38
C ARG A 122 28.18 -19.39 20.62
N ARG A 123 29.12 -18.45 20.52
CA ARG A 123 29.43 -17.47 21.56
C ARG A 123 28.69 -16.17 21.23
N ALA A 124 27.74 -15.78 22.08
CA ALA A 124 26.90 -14.60 21.85
C ALA A 124 27.69 -13.32 21.58
N LEU A 125 28.77 -13.09 22.32
CA LEU A 125 29.62 -11.89 22.19
C LEU A 125 30.39 -11.80 20.85
N ARG A 126 30.65 -12.96 20.21
CA ARG A 126 31.35 -13.02 18.91
C ARG A 126 30.38 -13.22 17.73
N ALA A 127 29.09 -13.45 18.03
CA ALA A 127 28.11 -13.70 17.00
C ALA A 127 27.77 -12.40 16.26
N GLY A 128 27.74 -12.46 14.95
CA GLY A 128 27.36 -11.34 14.08
C GLY A 128 26.27 -11.72 13.09
N ILE A 129 25.84 -10.76 12.27
CA ILE A 129 24.74 -10.89 11.30
C ILE A 129 25.21 -10.87 9.85
N LEU A 130 26.52 -11.01 9.58
CA LEU A 130 27.09 -10.85 8.23
C LEU A 130 26.36 -11.68 7.18
N SER A 131 26.22 -12.98 7.39
CA SER A 131 25.53 -13.86 6.41
C SER A 131 24.03 -13.53 6.30
N ALA A 132 23.42 -13.09 7.39
CA ALA A 132 21.98 -12.82 7.42
C ALA A 132 21.61 -11.51 6.66
N TRP A 133 22.36 -10.42 6.84
CA TRP A 133 22.05 -9.19 6.14
C TRP A 133 22.43 -9.26 4.66
N ILE A 134 23.52 -9.94 4.28
CA ILE A 134 23.87 -10.19 2.88
C ILE A 134 22.81 -11.09 2.23
N GLY A 135 22.44 -12.19 2.89
CA GLY A 135 21.40 -13.09 2.40
C GLY A 135 20.05 -12.38 2.21
N SER A 136 19.62 -11.58 3.20
CA SER A 136 18.41 -10.75 3.05
C SER A 136 18.48 -9.82 1.85
N SER A 137 19.62 -9.15 1.65
CA SER A 137 19.79 -8.22 0.54
C SER A 137 19.71 -8.92 -0.83
N LEU A 138 20.34 -10.08 -0.96
CA LEU A 138 20.32 -10.87 -2.21
C LEU A 138 18.92 -11.46 -2.50
N VAL A 139 18.24 -11.99 -1.48
CA VAL A 139 16.86 -12.48 -1.62
C VAL A 139 15.93 -11.35 -2.04
N LEU A 140 16.03 -10.16 -1.42
CA LEU A 140 15.24 -9.00 -1.79
C LEU A 140 15.54 -8.48 -3.20
N LEU A 141 16.80 -8.58 -3.63
CA LEU A 141 17.18 -8.24 -5.01
C LEU A 141 16.45 -9.14 -6.01
N VAL A 142 16.45 -10.45 -5.80
CA VAL A 142 15.71 -11.39 -6.66
C VAL A 142 14.20 -11.08 -6.61
N THR A 143 13.65 -10.90 -5.40
CA THR A 143 12.24 -10.56 -5.21
C THR A 143 11.85 -9.31 -6.01
N PHE A 144 12.66 -8.26 -5.93
CA PHE A 144 12.42 -7.00 -6.64
C PHE A 144 12.43 -7.19 -8.16
N PHE A 145 13.47 -7.82 -8.69
CA PHE A 145 13.61 -7.99 -10.14
C PHE A 145 12.58 -8.94 -10.76
N VAL A 146 11.98 -9.82 -9.96
CA VAL A 146 10.90 -10.71 -10.42
C VAL A 146 9.53 -10.06 -10.20
N ALA A 147 9.22 -9.67 -8.96
CA ALA A 147 7.87 -9.23 -8.60
C ALA A 147 7.49 -7.89 -9.24
N VAL A 148 8.43 -6.93 -9.30
CA VAL A 148 8.10 -5.58 -9.77
C VAL A 148 7.80 -5.56 -11.26
N PRO A 149 8.66 -6.07 -12.16
CA PRO A 149 8.35 -6.05 -13.58
C PRO A 149 7.11 -6.88 -13.93
N LEU A 150 6.98 -8.09 -13.36
CA LEU A 150 5.84 -8.96 -13.62
C LEU A 150 4.53 -8.38 -13.06
N GLY A 151 4.57 -7.82 -11.85
CA GLY A 151 3.40 -7.22 -11.23
C GLY A 151 2.90 -5.98 -11.96
N ILE A 152 3.82 -5.11 -12.39
CA ILE A 152 3.47 -3.94 -13.23
C ILE A 152 2.94 -4.39 -14.59
N ALA A 153 3.61 -5.31 -15.26
CA ALA A 153 3.17 -5.80 -16.57
C ALA A 153 1.78 -6.45 -16.49
N ALA A 154 1.52 -7.28 -15.48
CA ALA A 154 0.22 -7.90 -15.25
C ALA A 154 -0.86 -6.86 -14.94
N GLY A 155 -0.56 -5.88 -14.07
CA GLY A 155 -1.49 -4.80 -13.73
C GLY A 155 -1.86 -3.94 -14.93
N VAL A 156 -0.87 -3.56 -15.75
CA VAL A 156 -1.07 -2.81 -17.00
C VAL A 156 -1.90 -3.64 -17.99
N TYR A 157 -1.56 -4.92 -18.14
CA TYR A 157 -2.31 -5.80 -19.04
C TYR A 157 -3.78 -5.90 -18.63
N LEU A 158 -4.05 -6.16 -17.37
CA LEU A 158 -5.41 -6.34 -16.86
C LEU A 158 -6.26 -5.07 -16.98
N GLU A 159 -5.69 -3.87 -16.78
CA GLU A 159 -6.46 -2.64 -16.82
C GLU A 159 -6.59 -2.06 -18.25
N GLU A 160 -5.54 -2.15 -19.07
CA GLU A 160 -5.52 -1.50 -20.39
C GLU A 160 -5.79 -2.45 -21.55
N TYR A 161 -5.39 -3.72 -21.48
CA TYR A 161 -5.45 -4.64 -22.62
C TYR A 161 -6.49 -5.76 -22.46
N ALA A 162 -6.79 -6.18 -21.25
CA ALA A 162 -7.75 -7.26 -21.02
C ALA A 162 -9.15 -6.85 -21.50
N LYS A 163 -9.85 -7.78 -22.13
CA LYS A 163 -11.27 -7.60 -22.50
C LYS A 163 -12.10 -7.65 -21.21
N LYS A 164 -13.08 -6.76 -21.08
CA LYS A 164 -14.07 -6.81 -20.00
C LYS A 164 -14.99 -8.02 -20.20
N ASN A 165 -14.64 -9.15 -19.61
CA ASN A 165 -15.39 -10.39 -19.64
C ASN A 165 -15.26 -11.12 -18.31
N TRP A 166 -16.07 -12.15 -18.09
CA TRP A 166 -16.11 -12.91 -16.87
C TRP A 166 -14.77 -13.55 -16.47
N ILE A 167 -13.89 -13.85 -17.44
CA ILE A 167 -12.54 -14.39 -17.19
C ILE A 167 -11.65 -13.33 -16.54
N SER A 168 -11.69 -12.10 -17.06
CA SER A 168 -10.94 -10.99 -16.48
C SER A 168 -11.42 -10.66 -15.07
N ASP A 169 -12.73 -10.70 -14.84
CA ASP A 169 -13.32 -10.49 -13.51
C ASP A 169 -12.91 -11.60 -12.54
N LEU A 170 -12.89 -12.86 -13.00
CA LEU A 170 -12.40 -13.99 -12.20
C LEU A 170 -10.92 -13.85 -11.82
N ILE A 171 -10.08 -13.43 -12.76
CA ILE A 171 -8.65 -13.17 -12.49
C ILE A 171 -8.50 -12.03 -11.46
N GLU A 172 -9.27 -10.96 -11.61
CA GLU A 172 -9.24 -9.82 -10.67
C GLU A 172 -9.60 -10.24 -9.25
N ILE A 173 -10.69 -10.97 -9.09
CA ILE A 173 -11.12 -11.49 -7.79
C ILE A 173 -10.05 -12.41 -7.18
N ASN A 174 -9.48 -13.32 -7.99
CA ASN A 174 -8.45 -14.23 -7.51
C ASN A 174 -7.17 -13.47 -7.09
N VAL A 175 -6.69 -12.53 -7.89
CA VAL A 175 -5.50 -11.72 -7.53
C VAL A 175 -5.74 -10.95 -6.24
N SER A 176 -6.92 -10.38 -6.04
CA SER A 176 -7.28 -9.67 -4.81
C SER A 176 -7.34 -10.62 -3.60
N ASN A 177 -7.90 -11.81 -3.78
CA ASN A 177 -7.99 -12.83 -2.73
C ASN A 177 -6.62 -13.39 -2.35
N LEU A 178 -5.70 -13.52 -3.30
CA LEU A 178 -4.33 -13.97 -3.05
C LEU A 178 -3.60 -13.06 -2.04
N ALA A 179 -3.85 -11.76 -2.04
CA ALA A 179 -3.27 -10.85 -1.05
C ALA A 179 -3.66 -11.18 0.41
N GLY A 180 -4.79 -11.86 0.62
CA GLY A 180 -5.29 -12.31 1.93
C GLY A 180 -4.85 -13.71 2.34
N VAL A 181 -4.14 -14.46 1.49
CA VAL A 181 -3.67 -15.81 1.81
C VAL A 181 -2.57 -15.76 2.88
N PRO A 182 -2.60 -16.61 3.93
CA PRO A 182 -1.53 -16.69 4.91
C PRO A 182 -0.17 -16.94 4.25
N SER A 183 0.87 -16.20 4.64
CA SER A 183 2.19 -16.24 3.98
C SER A 183 2.86 -17.63 4.01
N ILE A 184 2.56 -18.45 5.03
CA ILE A 184 3.06 -19.82 5.12
C ILE A 184 2.61 -20.69 3.95
N ILE A 185 1.40 -20.46 3.39
CA ILE A 185 0.88 -21.21 2.26
C ILE A 185 1.75 -20.98 1.01
N TYR A 186 2.21 -19.74 0.79
CA TYR A 186 3.16 -19.44 -0.28
C TYR A 186 4.47 -20.21 -0.12
N GLY A 187 4.95 -20.35 1.13
CA GLY A 187 6.14 -21.14 1.39
C GLY A 187 5.94 -22.63 1.11
N LEU A 188 4.80 -23.22 1.49
CA LEU A 188 4.48 -24.61 1.19
C LEU A 188 4.30 -24.85 -0.31
N LEU A 189 3.64 -23.92 -1.01
CA LEU A 189 3.52 -23.97 -2.46
C LEU A 189 4.90 -23.92 -3.13
N ALA A 190 5.75 -23.00 -2.70
CA ALA A 190 7.10 -22.83 -3.22
C ALA A 190 8.00 -24.04 -2.91
N LEU A 191 7.85 -24.66 -1.75
CA LEU A 191 8.54 -25.90 -1.41
C LEU A 191 8.19 -27.02 -2.40
N GLY A 192 6.89 -27.22 -2.67
CA GLY A 192 6.45 -28.23 -3.63
C GLY A 192 6.89 -27.92 -5.06
N LEU A 193 6.70 -26.69 -5.50
CA LEU A 193 6.93 -26.28 -6.90
C LEU A 193 8.41 -25.99 -7.18
N PHE A 194 9.03 -25.08 -6.44
CA PHE A 194 10.38 -24.61 -6.74
C PHE A 194 11.45 -25.57 -6.24
N VAL A 195 11.33 -26.04 -4.98
CA VAL A 195 12.35 -26.91 -4.39
C VAL A 195 12.27 -28.32 -4.98
N TYR A 196 11.08 -28.93 -4.98
CA TYR A 196 10.96 -30.35 -5.40
C TYR A 196 10.69 -30.52 -6.91
N SER A 197 9.70 -29.82 -7.48
CA SER A 197 9.34 -30.06 -8.89
C SER A 197 10.33 -29.44 -9.88
N PHE A 198 10.82 -28.22 -9.61
CA PHE A 198 11.82 -27.56 -10.45
C PHE A 198 13.26 -27.87 -10.04
N GLY A 199 13.48 -28.49 -8.88
CA GLY A 199 14.82 -28.89 -8.44
C GLY A 199 15.74 -27.72 -8.06
N LEU A 200 15.20 -26.51 -7.79
CA LEU A 200 16.01 -25.33 -7.46
C LEU A 200 16.63 -25.37 -6.07
N GLY A 201 16.27 -26.38 -5.26
CA GLY A 201 16.77 -26.53 -3.89
C GLY A 201 16.38 -25.37 -2.96
N SER A 202 16.91 -25.42 -1.71
CA SER A 202 16.76 -24.36 -0.71
C SER A 202 17.78 -23.24 -0.98
N SER A 203 17.54 -22.43 -1.99
CA SER A 203 18.47 -21.45 -2.54
C SER A 203 17.96 -20.02 -2.42
N ILE A 204 18.85 -19.05 -2.63
CA ILE A 204 18.51 -17.61 -2.70
C ILE A 204 17.46 -17.37 -3.79
N LEU A 205 17.60 -18.04 -4.94
CA LEU A 205 16.62 -17.94 -6.03
C LEU A 205 15.24 -18.39 -5.58
N THR A 206 15.15 -19.57 -4.95
CA THR A 206 13.88 -20.10 -4.44
C THR A 206 13.23 -19.16 -3.42
N ALA A 207 14.04 -18.60 -2.52
CA ALA A 207 13.56 -17.62 -1.54
C ALA A 207 13.02 -16.36 -2.21
N GLY A 208 13.78 -15.80 -3.14
CA GLY A 208 13.38 -14.60 -3.88
C GLY A 208 12.12 -14.82 -4.70
N LEU A 209 11.98 -15.95 -5.38
CA LEU A 209 10.75 -16.32 -6.11
C LEU A 209 9.56 -16.50 -5.17
N THR A 210 9.76 -17.11 -4.01
CA THR A 210 8.70 -17.29 -3.00
C THR A 210 8.18 -15.96 -2.49
N LEU A 211 9.08 -15.04 -2.12
CA LEU A 211 8.70 -13.70 -1.69
C LEU A 211 8.12 -12.88 -2.87
N ALA A 212 8.57 -13.13 -4.10
CA ALA A 212 7.98 -12.50 -5.28
C ALA A 212 6.53 -12.92 -5.47
N LEU A 213 6.17 -14.21 -5.34
CA LEU A 213 4.79 -14.68 -5.40
C LEU A 213 3.90 -14.00 -4.35
N LEU A 214 4.41 -13.81 -3.13
CA LEU A 214 3.69 -13.12 -2.05
C LEU A 214 3.50 -11.63 -2.34
N MET A 215 4.47 -11.00 -3.01
CA MET A 215 4.44 -9.57 -3.32
C MET A 215 3.61 -9.25 -4.58
N LEU A 216 3.55 -10.18 -5.55
CA LEU A 216 2.89 -9.98 -6.84
C LEU A 216 1.46 -9.43 -6.73
N PRO A 217 0.54 -9.99 -5.91
CA PRO A 217 -0.83 -9.47 -5.80
C PRO A 217 -0.86 -7.99 -5.38
N ILE A 218 0.00 -7.58 -4.46
CA ILE A 218 0.09 -6.21 -3.97
C ILE A 218 0.48 -5.25 -5.10
N VAL A 219 1.49 -5.61 -5.88
CA VAL A 219 1.97 -4.79 -7.00
C VAL A 219 0.94 -4.74 -8.13
N ILE A 220 0.30 -5.87 -8.45
CA ILE A 220 -0.74 -5.94 -9.49
C ILE A 220 -1.92 -5.03 -9.13
N VAL A 221 -2.49 -5.20 -7.93
CA VAL A 221 -3.64 -4.41 -7.47
C VAL A 221 -3.31 -2.93 -7.42
N SER A 222 -2.16 -2.56 -6.81
CA SER A 222 -1.72 -1.18 -6.73
C SER A 222 -1.49 -0.55 -8.11
N THR A 223 -0.94 -1.30 -9.06
CA THR A 223 -0.75 -0.85 -10.45
C THR A 223 -2.09 -0.58 -11.11
N ARG A 224 -3.03 -1.51 -11.01
CA ARG A 224 -4.37 -1.37 -11.58
C ARG A 224 -5.12 -0.17 -11.01
N GLU A 225 -5.18 -0.04 -9.69
CA GLU A 225 -5.86 1.08 -9.03
C GLU A 225 -5.23 2.43 -9.42
N SER A 226 -3.90 2.46 -9.58
CA SER A 226 -3.19 3.67 -10.01
C SER A 226 -3.51 4.06 -11.45
N ILE A 227 -3.69 3.08 -12.34
CA ILE A 227 -4.07 3.30 -13.73
C ILE A 227 -5.55 3.70 -13.82
N ARG A 228 -6.41 3.05 -13.03
CA ARG A 228 -7.86 3.34 -12.98
C ARG A 228 -8.16 4.75 -12.49
N ALA A 229 -7.32 5.29 -11.61
CA ALA A 229 -7.45 6.67 -11.11
C ALA A 229 -7.19 7.75 -12.17
N ILE A 230 -6.63 7.42 -13.35
CA ILE A 230 -6.34 8.38 -14.41
C ILE A 230 -7.63 8.72 -15.16
N PRO A 231 -7.98 10.03 -15.30
CA PRO A 231 -9.16 10.46 -16.04
C PRO A 231 -9.17 9.94 -17.50
N VAL A 232 -10.32 9.48 -17.96
CA VAL A 232 -10.50 8.91 -19.32
C VAL A 232 -10.12 9.91 -20.41
N HIS A 233 -10.38 11.20 -20.19
CA HIS A 233 -10.08 12.26 -21.17
C HIS A 233 -8.61 12.34 -21.59
N ILE A 234 -7.66 11.93 -20.72
CA ILE A 234 -6.24 11.89 -21.08
C ILE A 234 -5.99 10.85 -22.18
N ARG A 235 -6.66 9.70 -22.09
CA ARG A 235 -6.57 8.64 -23.09
C ARG A 235 -7.24 9.07 -24.40
N GLU A 236 -8.44 9.65 -24.31
CA GLU A 236 -9.22 10.14 -25.46
C GLU A 236 -8.46 11.23 -26.22
N ALA A 237 -7.86 12.19 -25.51
CA ALA A 237 -7.05 13.25 -26.13
C ALA A 237 -5.85 12.69 -26.90
N ALA A 238 -5.16 11.69 -26.32
CA ALA A 238 -4.03 11.06 -26.99
C ALA A 238 -4.47 10.25 -28.24
N PHE A 239 -5.60 9.55 -28.17
CA PHE A 239 -6.17 8.87 -29.35
C PHE A 239 -6.62 9.85 -30.41
N ALA A 240 -7.19 11.01 -30.06
CA ALA A 240 -7.64 12.04 -31.00
C ALA A 240 -6.50 12.62 -31.87
N VAL A 241 -5.27 12.66 -31.35
CA VAL A 241 -4.08 13.07 -32.11
C VAL A 241 -3.40 11.90 -32.84
N GLY A 242 -4.04 10.71 -32.89
CA GLY A 242 -3.57 9.55 -33.65
C GLY A 242 -2.57 8.64 -32.92
N ALA A 243 -2.44 8.75 -31.59
CA ALA A 243 -1.56 7.87 -30.84
C ALA A 243 -2.08 6.43 -30.84
N THR A 244 -1.18 5.47 -30.99
CA THR A 244 -1.50 4.04 -30.81
C THR A 244 -1.71 3.70 -29.34
N LYS A 245 -2.43 2.62 -29.05
CA LYS A 245 -2.68 2.16 -27.68
C LYS A 245 -1.38 2.02 -26.84
N TRP A 246 -0.35 1.47 -27.46
CA TRP A 246 0.98 1.33 -26.84
C TRP A 246 1.59 2.70 -26.49
N GLN A 247 1.51 3.68 -27.38
CA GLN A 247 2.00 5.05 -27.16
C GLN A 247 1.23 5.73 -26.03
N VAL A 248 -0.10 5.55 -25.98
CA VAL A 248 -0.93 6.08 -24.89
C VAL A 248 -0.50 5.49 -23.54
N VAL A 249 -0.31 4.17 -23.48
CA VAL A 249 0.08 3.48 -22.24
C VAL A 249 1.46 3.94 -21.77
N ILE A 250 2.47 3.92 -22.64
CA ILE A 250 3.86 4.22 -22.26
C ILE A 250 4.08 5.70 -21.98
N ASN A 251 3.50 6.60 -22.80
CA ASN A 251 3.82 8.02 -22.73
C ASN A 251 2.89 8.79 -21.78
N HIS A 252 1.69 8.25 -21.48
CA HIS A 252 0.71 8.91 -20.64
C HIS A 252 0.31 8.08 -19.44
N VAL A 253 -0.24 6.88 -19.61
CA VAL A 253 -0.81 6.08 -18.52
C VAL A 253 0.24 5.70 -17.47
N ILE A 254 1.33 5.07 -17.88
CA ILE A 254 2.39 4.64 -16.95
C ILE A 254 3.03 5.85 -16.24
N PRO A 255 3.44 6.94 -16.91
CA PRO A 255 4.01 8.08 -16.23
C PRO A 255 3.07 8.72 -15.19
N TYR A 256 1.80 8.87 -15.50
CA TYR A 256 0.83 9.41 -14.54
C TYR A 256 0.55 8.47 -13.36
N SER A 257 0.61 7.15 -13.55
CA SER A 257 0.39 6.15 -12.49
C SER A 257 1.64 5.84 -11.66
N TYR A 258 2.83 6.33 -12.00
CA TYR A 258 4.07 6.03 -11.28
C TYR A 258 3.98 6.23 -9.77
N GLY A 259 3.31 7.28 -9.31
CA GLY A 259 3.18 7.58 -7.88
C GLY A 259 2.48 6.46 -7.10
N GLY A 260 1.42 5.90 -7.66
CA GLY A 260 0.68 4.80 -7.07
C GLY A 260 1.39 3.45 -7.23
N ILE A 261 1.94 3.17 -8.42
CA ILE A 261 2.72 1.96 -8.68
C ILE A 261 3.88 1.84 -7.69
N LEU A 262 4.69 2.91 -7.55
CA LEU A 262 5.79 2.93 -6.59
C LEU A 262 5.31 2.74 -5.14
N THR A 263 4.12 3.23 -4.79
CA THR A 263 3.54 2.98 -3.47
C THR A 263 3.30 1.49 -3.24
N GLY A 264 2.72 0.78 -4.20
CA GLY A 264 2.52 -0.67 -4.13
C GLY A 264 3.84 -1.44 -4.03
N VAL A 265 4.85 -1.04 -4.80
CA VAL A 265 6.20 -1.63 -4.72
C VAL A 265 6.82 -1.43 -3.34
N ILE A 266 6.72 -0.22 -2.78
CA ILE A 266 7.25 0.09 -1.43
C ILE A 266 6.58 -0.78 -0.38
N ILE A 267 5.25 -0.87 -0.39
CA ILE A 267 4.49 -1.68 0.57
C ILE A 267 4.85 -3.16 0.43
N GLY A 268 4.92 -3.68 -0.80
CA GLY A 268 5.29 -5.06 -1.08
C GLY A 268 6.71 -5.40 -0.60
N MET A 269 7.69 -4.55 -0.89
CA MET A 269 9.08 -4.73 -0.45
C MET A 269 9.23 -4.64 1.07
N ALA A 270 8.54 -3.68 1.71
CA ALA A 270 8.54 -3.55 3.17
C ALA A 270 7.95 -4.80 3.85
N ARG A 271 6.93 -5.41 3.25
CA ARG A 271 6.40 -6.68 3.71
C ARG A 271 7.40 -7.82 3.51
N ALA A 272 8.01 -7.92 2.33
CA ALA A 272 8.94 -9.00 2.00
C ALA A 272 10.16 -9.06 2.94
N ILE A 273 10.67 -7.91 3.39
CA ILE A 273 11.82 -7.84 4.33
C ILE A 273 11.55 -8.49 5.68
N GLY A 274 10.31 -8.38 6.17
CA GLY A 274 9.90 -8.90 7.48
C GLY A 274 9.35 -10.34 7.45
N GLU A 275 9.17 -10.93 6.28
CA GLU A 275 8.53 -12.24 6.16
C GLU A 275 9.48 -13.37 6.59
N THR A 276 9.00 -14.17 7.53
CA THR A 276 9.76 -15.27 8.11
C THR A 276 9.16 -16.62 7.73
N ALA A 277 7.83 -16.76 7.78
CA ALA A 277 7.13 -18.02 7.61
C ALA A 277 7.39 -18.72 6.26
N PRO A 278 7.26 -18.07 5.08
CA PRO A 278 7.53 -18.72 3.80
C PRO A 278 9.00 -19.09 3.62
N VAL A 279 9.90 -18.32 4.23
CA VAL A 279 11.35 -18.54 4.10
C VAL A 279 11.82 -19.72 4.95
N ILE A 280 11.20 -19.92 6.13
CA ILE A 280 11.45 -21.13 6.95
C ILE A 280 10.99 -22.39 6.22
N THR A 281 9.80 -22.36 5.63
CA THR A 281 9.22 -23.56 4.99
C THR A 281 10.04 -24.08 3.81
N ILE A 282 10.69 -23.19 3.07
CA ILE A 282 11.58 -23.58 1.96
C ILE A 282 13.00 -23.99 2.42
N GLY A 283 13.28 -24.00 3.72
CA GLY A 283 14.52 -24.53 4.27
C GLY A 283 15.66 -23.54 4.43
N ALA A 284 15.36 -22.26 4.69
CA ALA A 284 16.40 -21.30 5.07
C ALA A 284 17.17 -21.76 6.31
N LEU A 285 18.48 -21.64 6.27
CA LEU A 285 19.34 -22.14 7.32
C LEU A 285 19.40 -21.16 8.50
N THR A 286 19.36 -21.69 9.71
CA THR A 286 19.45 -20.91 10.95
C THR A 286 20.90 -20.56 11.34
N PHE A 287 21.88 -21.19 10.72
CA PHE A 287 23.30 -20.96 10.98
C PHE A 287 24.11 -21.14 9.69
N ILE A 288 24.72 -20.06 9.21
CA ILE A 288 25.61 -20.05 8.04
C ILE A 288 26.88 -19.27 8.40
N ALA A 289 28.04 -19.91 8.26
CA ALA A 289 29.35 -19.33 8.50
C ALA A 289 30.16 -19.10 7.20
N PHE A 290 29.47 -18.91 6.08
CA PHE A 290 30.06 -18.57 4.79
C PHE A 290 29.17 -17.56 4.06
N LEU A 291 29.72 -16.92 3.04
CA LEU A 291 28.97 -16.02 2.14
C LEU A 291 28.69 -16.74 0.82
N PRO A 292 27.55 -16.42 0.18
CA PRO A 292 27.34 -16.82 -1.21
C PRO A 292 28.41 -16.21 -2.12
N PRO A 293 28.69 -16.82 -3.29
CA PRO A 293 29.57 -16.24 -4.30
C PRO A 293 29.15 -14.80 -4.62
N SER A 294 30.12 -13.93 -4.91
CA SER A 294 29.80 -12.54 -5.24
C SER A 294 29.06 -12.47 -6.58
N PRO A 295 27.96 -11.67 -6.69
CA PRO A 295 27.29 -11.42 -7.95
C PRO A 295 28.17 -10.76 -9.00
N VAL A 296 29.20 -10.02 -8.57
CA VAL A 296 30.13 -9.31 -9.44
C VAL A 296 31.52 -9.92 -9.31
N SER A 297 32.11 -10.29 -10.44
CA SER A 297 33.48 -10.82 -10.55
C SER A 297 34.41 -9.76 -11.11
N THR A 298 35.68 -9.78 -10.70
CA THR A 298 36.74 -8.92 -11.25
C THR A 298 37.29 -9.42 -12.57
N SER A 299 36.97 -10.66 -12.95
CA SER A 299 37.35 -11.29 -14.25
C SER A 299 36.13 -11.58 -15.11
N ALA A 300 36.29 -11.66 -16.42
CA ALA A 300 35.21 -12.00 -17.33
C ALA A 300 34.75 -13.45 -17.12
N PRO A 301 33.40 -13.77 -17.12
CA PRO A 301 32.31 -12.84 -17.26
C PRO A 301 32.12 -12.02 -15.94
N PHE A 302 32.03 -10.72 -16.03
CA PHE A 302 31.93 -9.81 -14.87
C PHE A 302 30.70 -10.03 -13.96
N LEU A 303 29.74 -10.84 -14.41
CA LEU A 303 28.56 -11.25 -13.67
C LEU A 303 28.62 -12.76 -13.39
N ASN A 304 28.50 -13.12 -12.13
CA ASN A 304 28.36 -14.50 -11.68
C ASN A 304 26.95 -14.73 -11.17
N PHE A 305 26.34 -15.85 -11.56
CA PHE A 305 24.97 -16.23 -11.15
C PHE A 305 24.95 -17.42 -10.16
N GLU A 306 26.10 -17.99 -9.80
CA GLU A 306 26.19 -19.11 -8.85
C GLU A 306 25.61 -18.76 -7.47
N TRP A 307 25.63 -17.49 -7.10
CA TRP A 307 25.02 -17.02 -5.85
C TRP A 307 23.50 -17.28 -5.76
N LEU A 308 22.82 -17.39 -6.90
CA LEU A 308 21.39 -17.72 -6.96
C LEU A 308 21.08 -19.09 -6.39
N GLU A 309 21.99 -20.06 -6.58
CA GLU A 309 21.84 -21.44 -6.11
C GLU A 309 22.41 -21.64 -4.70
N ALA A 310 23.07 -20.63 -4.13
CA ALA A 310 23.69 -20.73 -2.82
C ALA A 310 22.66 -20.88 -1.71
N ALA A 311 23.03 -21.65 -0.68
CA ALA A 311 22.28 -21.72 0.56
C ALA A 311 22.29 -20.36 1.27
N PHE A 312 21.24 -20.04 1.99
CA PHE A 312 21.02 -18.71 2.53
C PHE A 312 20.42 -18.71 3.94
N THR A 313 20.57 -17.59 4.62
CA THR A 313 19.81 -17.18 5.78
C THR A 313 19.34 -15.74 5.60
N VAL A 314 18.39 -15.29 6.40
CA VAL A 314 17.89 -13.91 6.38
C VAL A 314 17.79 -13.36 7.79
N LEU A 315 17.78 -12.03 7.92
CA LEU A 315 17.74 -11.33 9.21
C LEU A 315 16.59 -11.81 10.12
N PRO A 316 15.33 -11.95 9.65
CA PRO A 316 14.25 -12.44 10.50
C PRO A 316 14.51 -13.86 11.06
N ILE A 317 15.10 -14.76 10.27
CA ILE A 317 15.44 -16.12 10.71
C ILE A 317 16.56 -16.09 11.74
N GLN A 318 17.58 -15.29 11.53
CA GLN A 318 18.67 -15.13 12.49
C GLN A 318 18.18 -14.56 13.82
N MET A 319 17.29 -13.57 13.78
CA MET A 319 16.62 -13.03 14.96
C MET A 319 15.81 -14.11 15.69
N PHE A 320 14.97 -14.86 14.96
CA PHE A 320 14.16 -15.96 15.50
C PHE A 320 15.03 -17.04 16.16
N ASN A 321 16.14 -17.43 15.52
CA ASN A 321 17.10 -18.39 16.09
C ASN A 321 17.67 -17.91 17.42
N TRP A 322 18.02 -16.63 17.53
CA TRP A 322 18.61 -16.10 18.76
C TRP A 322 17.61 -15.92 19.89
N ILE A 323 16.38 -15.49 19.59
CA ILE A 323 15.34 -15.34 20.62
C ILE A 323 14.88 -16.70 21.18
N SER A 324 15.01 -17.77 20.39
CA SER A 324 14.67 -19.14 20.80
C SER A 324 15.73 -19.78 21.68
N ARG A 325 16.89 -19.14 21.92
CA ARG A 325 17.96 -19.67 22.78
C ARG A 325 17.74 -19.28 24.22
N PRO A 326 18.07 -20.19 25.19
CA PRO A 326 17.84 -19.91 26.61
C PRO A 326 18.79 -18.86 27.20
N GLN A 327 19.93 -18.57 26.54
CA GLN A 327 20.92 -17.64 27.07
C GLN A 327 20.52 -16.19 26.78
N HIS A 328 20.37 -15.38 27.82
CA HIS A 328 20.00 -13.96 27.74
C HIS A 328 20.88 -13.13 26.76
N ALA A 329 22.19 -13.46 26.71
CA ALA A 329 23.12 -12.77 25.80
C ALA A 329 22.72 -12.90 24.30
N PHE A 330 21.99 -13.95 23.90
CA PHE A 330 21.44 -14.07 22.54
C PHE A 330 20.18 -13.25 22.34
N HIS A 331 19.40 -12.98 23.40
CA HIS A 331 18.25 -12.09 23.33
C HIS A 331 18.68 -10.66 23.02
N ILE A 332 19.82 -10.21 23.57
CA ILE A 332 20.44 -8.91 23.23
C ILE A 332 20.81 -8.87 21.73
N ASN A 333 21.40 -9.95 21.20
CA ASN A 333 21.69 -10.05 19.75
C ASN A 333 20.40 -10.04 18.91
N ALA A 334 19.35 -10.72 19.39
CA ALA A 334 18.04 -10.70 18.70
C ALA A 334 17.43 -9.31 18.69
N ALA A 335 17.47 -8.57 19.81
CA ALA A 335 17.00 -7.19 19.91
C ALA A 335 17.78 -6.28 18.96
N ALA A 336 19.12 -6.37 18.93
CA ALA A 336 19.95 -5.64 17.99
C ALA A 336 19.57 -5.94 16.52
N THR A 337 19.33 -7.22 16.18
CA THR A 337 18.94 -7.62 14.83
C THR A 337 17.55 -7.09 14.48
N GLY A 338 16.60 -7.13 15.41
CA GLY A 338 15.26 -6.55 15.23
C GLY A 338 15.32 -5.05 14.95
N ALA A 339 16.13 -4.31 15.71
CA ALA A 339 16.35 -2.89 15.46
C ALA A 339 16.98 -2.65 14.07
N VAL A 340 17.94 -3.46 13.64
CA VAL A 340 18.54 -3.39 12.29
C VAL A 340 17.50 -3.64 11.21
N ILE A 341 16.61 -4.63 11.35
CA ILE A 341 15.52 -4.90 10.39
C ILE A 341 14.61 -3.68 10.26
N ILE A 342 14.19 -3.08 11.38
CA ILE A 342 13.31 -1.90 11.38
C ILE A 342 14.02 -0.71 10.72
N VAL A 343 15.27 -0.43 11.08
CA VAL A 343 16.05 0.67 10.48
C VAL A 343 16.22 0.45 8.97
N LEU A 344 16.55 -0.76 8.54
CA LEU A 344 16.71 -1.09 7.12
C LEU A 344 15.39 -0.88 6.35
N THR A 345 14.27 -1.33 6.93
CA THR A 345 12.93 -1.13 6.35
C THR A 345 12.58 0.36 6.27
N LEU A 346 12.84 1.13 7.31
CA LEU A 346 12.57 2.57 7.33
C LEU A 346 13.44 3.32 6.32
N LEU A 347 14.72 2.98 6.20
CA LEU A 347 15.63 3.56 5.21
C LEU A 347 15.17 3.25 3.78
N MET A 348 14.83 1.99 3.50
CA MET A 348 14.32 1.59 2.20
C MET A 348 13.02 2.32 1.85
N ASN A 349 12.06 2.39 2.79
CA ASN A 349 10.81 3.11 2.60
C ASN A 349 11.05 4.61 2.42
N GLY A 350 11.92 5.22 3.23
CA GLY A 350 12.28 6.64 3.14
C GLY A 350 12.89 6.98 1.78
N LEU A 351 13.84 6.15 1.30
CA LEU A 351 14.44 6.31 -0.02
C LEU A 351 13.40 6.21 -1.14
N ALA A 352 12.54 5.20 -1.07
CA ALA A 352 11.50 4.97 -2.06
C ALA A 352 10.44 6.09 -2.06
N ILE A 353 10.05 6.61 -0.89
CA ILE A 353 9.16 7.78 -0.76
C ILE A 353 9.82 9.02 -1.36
N LYS A 354 11.11 9.24 -1.12
CA LYS A 354 11.86 10.36 -1.71
C LYS A 354 11.91 10.25 -3.24
N LEU A 355 12.16 9.06 -3.77
CA LEU A 355 12.14 8.81 -5.22
C LEU A 355 10.74 9.11 -5.80
N ARG A 356 9.68 8.60 -5.17
CA ARG A 356 8.29 8.88 -5.56
C ARG A 356 8.00 10.37 -5.55
N TYR A 357 8.38 11.08 -4.52
CA TYR A 357 8.19 12.53 -4.41
C TYR A 357 8.88 13.30 -5.55
N ASN A 358 10.13 12.94 -5.84
CA ASN A 358 10.91 13.57 -6.92
C ASN A 358 10.30 13.33 -8.31
N ILE A 359 9.80 12.12 -8.56
CA ILE A 359 9.13 11.78 -9.82
C ILE A 359 7.81 12.56 -9.94
N ARG A 360 6.99 12.55 -8.87
CA ARG A 360 5.70 13.25 -8.86
C ARG A 360 5.85 14.77 -9.07
N LYS A 361 6.90 15.39 -8.55
CA LYS A 361 7.16 16.81 -8.74
C LYS A 361 7.44 17.19 -10.21
N LYS A 362 7.90 16.24 -11.03
CA LYS A 362 8.14 16.46 -12.46
C LYS A 362 6.86 16.36 -13.31
N ILE A 363 5.82 15.71 -12.79
CA ILE A 363 4.52 15.57 -13.46
C ILE A 363 3.69 16.78 -13.05
N LYS A 364 3.65 17.81 -13.90
CA LYS A 364 2.75 18.97 -13.74
C LYS A 364 1.41 18.61 -14.40
N TRP A 365 0.34 18.66 -13.62
CA TRP A 365 -1.05 18.63 -14.11
C TRP A 365 -1.41 19.95 -14.75
#